data_2e6540f6db0da2b7c8b460553cc1b49b
#
_entry.id   2e6540f6db0da2b7c8b460553cc1b49b
#
_cell.length_a   1.000
_cell.length_b   1.000
_cell.length_c   1.000
_cell.angle_alpha   90.00
_cell.angle_beta   90.00
_cell.angle_gamma   90.00
#
_symmetry.space_group_name_H-M   'P 1'
#
loop_
_entity.id
_entity.type
_entity.pdbx_description
1 polymer ?
#
loop_
_entity_poly.entity_id
_entity_poly.type
_entity_poly.pdbx_seq_one_letter_code
_entity_poly.pdbx_strand_id
1 'polypeptide(L)'
;MGFVAICSASEGFIHPGLLHSREDIARMKAGVARGDGAIHDGFEMLVKSPYSKADYRMRGPVEEWGRAPNINTGQAQEDAMGAYQNALMWAITGRKPHAAKAIEILNAWAGRLKKVSGIDGVLASGLQGFKFVNAAELIRHTDAGWTEAEARRCEASFKNAWLPTIEHYAYFANGNWETAALQTKMAIAVFCNDRELFEETVRYAVNGCGNGSIPHMIVYPTGQCQETTRAQHYVQLGIGLLTGAAEVAWQQGVDLYGWNDNLILKGHEYTAKYGIGEDVPYRHYLDRTGKYGFGGRNNYYTKISTASRGNFWPIFERPYQHYAKRRGVAAPYSGRVVEQKRPEGQSRDHIGLGTLTHYRPRIAATKPARVPGVPSGLVARTTEEGIRLTWV
;
A
#
# COMPACT_ATOMS: atom_id res chain seq x y z
N MET A 1 20.30 22.23 33.77
CA MET A 1 20.09 22.16 32.31
C MET A 1 20.75 20.88 31.81
N GLY A 2 20.03 19.81 31.74
CA GLY A 2 20.51 18.52 31.26
C GLY A 2 20.00 18.30 29.87
N PHE A 3 20.88 18.37 28.86
CA PHE A 3 20.59 17.89 27.53
C PHE A 3 20.47 16.36 27.58
N VAL A 4 19.27 15.84 27.53
CA VAL A 4 19.06 14.43 27.19
C VAL A 4 19.28 14.31 25.68
N ALA A 5 20.50 13.94 25.31
CA ALA A 5 20.78 13.46 23.96
C ALA A 5 20.02 12.16 23.79
N ILE A 6 18.90 12.21 23.07
CA ILE A 6 18.25 11.01 22.55
C ILE A 6 19.14 10.51 21.40
N CYS A 7 20.14 9.73 21.77
CA CYS A 7 20.91 8.93 20.82
C CYS A 7 20.03 7.72 20.46
N SER A 8 19.10 7.91 19.53
CA SER A 8 18.48 6.81 18.82
C SER A 8 19.55 6.23 17.92
N ALA A 9 20.22 5.16 18.38
CA ALA A 9 20.97 4.32 17.49
C ALA A 9 20.01 3.91 16.35
N SER A 10 20.34 4.22 15.11
CA SER A 10 19.56 3.85 13.94
C SER A 10 19.63 2.34 13.80
N GLU A 11 18.71 1.63 14.45
CA GLU A 11 18.48 0.23 14.09
C GLU A 11 18.15 0.19 12.60
N GLY A 12 18.83 -0.71 11.85
CA GLY A 12 18.58 -0.91 10.44
C GLY A 12 17.12 -1.31 10.18
N PHE A 13 16.68 -1.24 8.94
CA PHE A 13 15.36 -1.77 8.57
C PHE A 13 15.29 -3.28 8.77
N ILE A 14 14.08 -3.79 9.05
CA ILE A 14 13.77 -5.21 9.10
C ILE A 14 13.57 -5.72 7.68
N HIS A 15 14.25 -6.81 7.30
CA HIS A 15 14.14 -7.42 5.96
C HIS A 15 13.96 -8.94 6.03
N PRO A 16 13.09 -9.56 5.19
CA PRO A 16 12.06 -8.85 4.44
C PRO A 16 11.10 -8.17 5.39
N GLY A 17 10.64 -6.99 5.03
CA GLY A 17 9.87 -6.14 5.93
C GLY A 17 8.99 -5.12 5.22
N LEU A 18 8.47 -5.44 4.02
CA LEU A 18 7.44 -4.66 3.36
C LEU A 18 6.04 -5.20 3.71
N LEU A 19 5.40 -5.93 2.81
CA LEU A 19 4.13 -6.59 3.10
C LEU A 19 4.29 -7.88 3.91
N HIS A 20 5.46 -8.51 3.85
CA HIS A 20 5.70 -9.84 4.38
C HIS A 20 7.01 -9.88 5.17
N SER A 21 6.91 -10.23 6.45
CA SER A 21 8.07 -10.57 7.28
C SER A 21 8.44 -12.05 7.13
N ARG A 22 9.59 -12.45 7.71
CA ARG A 22 9.97 -13.88 7.83
C ARG A 22 8.89 -14.71 8.55
N GLU A 23 8.23 -14.12 9.55
CA GLU A 23 7.13 -14.78 10.27
C GLU A 23 5.90 -14.97 9.38
N ASP A 24 5.58 -13.98 8.53
CA ASP A 24 4.47 -14.09 7.59
C ASP A 24 4.74 -15.16 6.53
N ILE A 25 5.98 -15.24 6.03
CA ILE A 25 6.40 -16.30 5.10
C ILE A 25 6.30 -17.66 5.76
N ALA A 26 6.78 -17.81 7.00
CA ALA A 26 6.67 -19.06 7.74
C ALA A 26 5.22 -19.49 7.97
N ARG A 27 4.33 -18.52 8.30
CA ARG A 27 2.89 -18.75 8.45
C ARG A 27 2.26 -19.23 7.14
N MET A 28 2.58 -18.60 6.01
CA MET A 28 2.11 -19.02 4.69
C MET A 28 2.57 -20.45 4.37
N LYS A 29 3.87 -20.74 4.52
CA LYS A 29 4.42 -22.09 4.31
C LYS A 29 3.68 -23.15 5.16
N ALA A 30 3.52 -22.89 6.44
CA ALA A 30 2.83 -23.81 7.35
C ALA A 30 1.35 -24.00 6.97
N GLY A 31 0.68 -22.90 6.53
CA GLY A 31 -0.72 -22.98 6.09
C GLY A 31 -0.89 -23.79 4.82
N VAL A 32 0.00 -23.60 3.85
CA VAL A 32 0.00 -24.36 2.59
C VAL A 32 0.32 -25.83 2.83
N ALA A 33 1.30 -26.12 3.70
CA ALA A 33 1.71 -27.49 4.01
C ALA A 33 0.61 -28.33 4.68
N ARG A 34 -0.37 -27.71 5.34
CA ARG A 34 -1.52 -28.44 5.90
C ARG A 34 -2.44 -29.03 4.85
N GLY A 35 -2.48 -28.45 3.65
CA GLY A 35 -3.31 -28.93 2.54
C GLY A 35 -4.80 -28.57 2.66
N ASP A 36 -5.18 -27.77 3.66
CA ASP A 36 -6.57 -27.33 3.87
C ASP A 36 -6.65 -25.94 4.51
N GLY A 37 -7.86 -25.37 4.53
CA GLY A 37 -8.19 -24.12 5.19
C GLY A 37 -7.81 -22.87 4.41
N ALA A 38 -8.13 -21.71 4.98
CA ALA A 38 -8.14 -20.44 4.27
C ALA A 38 -6.81 -20.07 3.57
N ILE A 39 -5.65 -20.36 4.20
CA ILE A 39 -4.33 -20.09 3.58
C ILE A 39 -4.13 -21.00 2.37
N HIS A 40 -4.49 -22.28 2.48
CA HIS A 40 -4.38 -23.23 1.37
C HIS A 40 -5.29 -22.80 0.21
N ASP A 41 -6.54 -22.44 0.49
CA ASP A 41 -7.48 -21.97 -0.53
C ASP A 41 -6.97 -20.72 -1.26
N GLY A 42 -6.39 -19.79 -0.50
CA GLY A 42 -5.72 -18.61 -1.06
C GLY A 42 -4.49 -18.95 -1.90
N PHE A 43 -3.73 -19.98 -1.51
CA PHE A 43 -2.59 -20.49 -2.29
C PHE A 43 -3.04 -21.14 -3.60
N GLU A 44 -4.11 -21.94 -3.58
CA GLU A 44 -4.68 -22.51 -4.79
C GLU A 44 -5.14 -21.43 -5.79
N MET A 45 -5.65 -20.28 -5.30
CA MET A 45 -5.95 -19.13 -6.14
C MET A 45 -4.67 -18.54 -6.76
N LEU A 46 -3.58 -18.40 -6.00
CA LEU A 46 -2.29 -17.97 -6.52
C LEU A 46 -1.78 -18.95 -7.58
N VAL A 47 -1.82 -20.25 -7.32
CA VAL A 47 -1.37 -21.30 -8.28
C VAL A 47 -2.13 -21.24 -9.59
N LYS A 48 -3.43 -20.91 -9.58
CA LYS A 48 -4.26 -20.78 -10.79
C LYS A 48 -4.00 -19.50 -11.57
N SER A 49 -3.38 -18.49 -10.98
CA SER A 49 -3.10 -17.22 -11.65
C SER A 49 -2.14 -17.41 -12.84
N PRO A 50 -2.38 -16.76 -13.98
CA PRO A 50 -1.44 -16.80 -15.10
C PRO A 50 -0.11 -16.09 -14.79
N TYR A 51 -0.12 -15.17 -13.85
CA TYR A 51 1.06 -14.39 -13.46
C TYR A 51 1.98 -15.12 -12.47
N SER A 52 1.53 -16.18 -11.84
CA SER A 52 2.32 -16.98 -10.91
C SER A 52 3.12 -18.11 -11.58
N LYS A 53 2.97 -18.29 -12.89
CA LYS A 53 3.62 -19.38 -13.61
C LYS A 53 5.11 -19.11 -13.79
N ALA A 54 5.94 -20.15 -13.57
CA ALA A 54 7.38 -20.04 -13.77
C ALA A 54 7.77 -19.80 -15.23
N ASP A 55 6.92 -20.19 -16.17
CA ASP A 55 7.03 -19.95 -17.60
C ASP A 55 6.27 -18.69 -18.07
N TYR A 56 5.89 -17.81 -17.15
CA TYR A 56 5.27 -16.53 -17.48
C TYR A 56 6.08 -15.79 -18.56
N ARG A 57 5.42 -15.37 -19.62
CA ARG A 57 6.06 -14.61 -20.71
C ARG A 57 5.99 -13.12 -20.39
N MET A 58 7.13 -12.54 -20.06
CA MET A 58 7.29 -11.11 -19.80
C MET A 58 6.84 -10.27 -20.98
N ARG A 59 6.13 -9.16 -20.74
CA ARG A 59 5.53 -8.27 -21.74
C ARG A 59 6.41 -7.07 -22.09
N GLY A 60 7.22 -6.61 -21.16
CA GLY A 60 8.28 -5.63 -21.32
C GLY A 60 9.66 -6.30 -21.31
N PRO A 61 10.73 -5.58 -20.95
CA PRO A 61 10.74 -4.20 -20.43
C PRO A 61 10.61 -3.14 -21.53
N VAL A 62 10.27 -1.92 -21.07
CA VAL A 62 10.20 -0.74 -21.92
C VAL A 62 11.00 0.42 -21.31
N GLU A 63 11.40 1.42 -22.11
CA GLU A 63 12.11 2.60 -21.59
C GLU A 63 11.17 3.58 -20.88
N GLU A 64 9.92 3.63 -21.36
CA GLU A 64 8.88 4.50 -20.82
C GLU A 64 7.55 3.77 -20.78
N TRP A 65 6.84 3.90 -19.66
CA TRP A 65 5.44 3.53 -19.58
C TRP A 65 4.63 4.60 -18.84
N GLY A 66 3.30 4.61 -19.02
CA GLY A 66 2.48 5.62 -18.38
C GLY A 66 1.00 5.43 -18.65
N ARG A 67 0.19 6.23 -17.94
CA ARG A 67 -1.27 6.30 -18.11
C ARG A 67 -1.69 7.70 -18.55
N ALA A 68 -2.78 7.76 -19.31
CA ALA A 68 -3.36 8.99 -19.79
C ALA A 68 -2.34 9.97 -20.45
N PRO A 69 -1.79 9.65 -21.65
CA PRO A 69 -2.21 8.54 -22.51
C PRO A 69 -1.66 7.19 -22.09
N ASN A 70 -2.24 6.10 -22.64
CA ASN A 70 -1.72 4.75 -22.47
C ASN A 70 -0.40 4.58 -23.22
N ILE A 71 0.71 4.47 -22.47
CA ILE A 71 2.05 4.22 -22.99
C ILE A 71 2.54 2.92 -22.33
N ASN A 72 2.46 1.80 -23.03
CA ASN A 72 2.93 0.51 -22.53
C ASN A 72 2.35 0.11 -21.15
N THR A 73 1.18 0.63 -20.77
CA THR A 73 0.57 0.42 -19.44
C THR A 73 0.33 -1.06 -19.16
N GLY A 74 -0.15 -1.82 -20.15
CA GLY A 74 -0.43 -3.26 -20.01
C GLY A 74 0.84 -4.05 -19.69
N GLN A 75 1.96 -3.73 -20.34
CA GLN A 75 3.25 -4.39 -20.11
C GLN A 75 3.69 -4.22 -18.64
N ALA A 76 3.67 -2.98 -18.14
CA ALA A 76 4.06 -2.70 -16.76
C ALA A 76 3.13 -3.38 -15.74
N GLN A 77 1.81 -3.35 -15.98
CA GLN A 77 0.82 -3.95 -15.08
C GLN A 77 0.97 -5.47 -14.98
N GLU A 78 1.11 -6.15 -16.11
CA GLU A 78 1.20 -7.61 -16.16
C GLU A 78 2.54 -8.09 -15.59
N ASP A 79 3.65 -7.44 -15.95
CA ASP A 79 4.97 -7.80 -15.44
C ASP A 79 5.14 -7.51 -13.95
N ALA A 80 4.51 -6.44 -13.43
CA ALA A 80 4.47 -6.18 -11.99
C ALA A 80 3.79 -7.32 -11.22
N MET A 81 2.68 -7.85 -11.76
CA MET A 81 1.99 -9.02 -11.20
C MET A 81 2.85 -10.28 -11.36
N GLY A 82 3.49 -10.46 -12.52
CA GLY A 82 4.40 -11.57 -12.80
C GLY A 82 5.57 -11.62 -11.82
N ALA A 83 6.22 -10.48 -11.60
CA ALA A 83 7.33 -10.36 -10.66
C ALA A 83 6.91 -10.71 -9.22
N TYR A 84 5.85 -10.05 -8.73
CA TYR A 84 5.40 -10.26 -7.35
C TYR A 84 4.90 -11.67 -7.09
N GLN A 85 4.06 -12.23 -7.97
CA GLN A 85 3.49 -13.56 -7.76
C GLN A 85 4.54 -14.66 -7.86
N ASN A 86 5.52 -14.55 -8.75
CA ASN A 86 6.63 -15.48 -8.79
C ASN A 86 7.56 -15.34 -7.57
N ALA A 87 7.82 -14.12 -7.08
CA ALA A 87 8.55 -13.93 -5.82
C ALA A 87 7.80 -14.54 -4.63
N LEU A 88 6.48 -14.41 -4.59
CA LEU A 88 5.64 -15.03 -3.54
C LEU A 88 5.62 -16.56 -3.66
N MET A 89 5.48 -17.12 -4.88
CA MET A 89 5.60 -18.55 -5.13
C MET A 89 6.96 -19.10 -4.68
N TRP A 90 8.05 -18.39 -4.99
CA TRP A 90 9.38 -18.74 -4.48
C TRP A 90 9.41 -18.73 -2.95
N ALA A 91 8.99 -17.63 -2.32
CA ALA A 91 9.04 -17.48 -0.86
C ALA A 91 8.25 -18.58 -0.14
N ILE A 92 7.14 -19.05 -0.70
CA ILE A 92 6.31 -20.10 -0.11
C ILE A 92 6.83 -21.50 -0.43
N THR A 93 7.18 -21.77 -1.68
CA THR A 93 7.44 -23.16 -2.15
C THR A 93 8.92 -23.53 -2.19
N GLY A 94 9.83 -22.55 -2.23
CA GLY A 94 11.25 -22.76 -2.46
C GLY A 94 11.61 -23.28 -3.86
N ARG A 95 10.67 -23.22 -4.83
CA ARG A 95 10.90 -23.75 -6.18
C ARG A 95 11.70 -22.75 -7.01
N LYS A 96 12.97 -23.08 -7.32
CA LYS A 96 13.92 -22.23 -8.06
C LYS A 96 13.39 -21.62 -9.37
N PRO A 97 12.57 -22.29 -10.20
CA PRO A 97 12.04 -21.66 -11.42
C PRO A 97 11.25 -20.38 -11.18
N HIS A 98 10.55 -20.27 -10.03
CA HIS A 98 9.83 -19.05 -9.67
C HIS A 98 10.81 -17.93 -9.24
N ALA A 99 11.86 -18.25 -8.48
CA ALA A 99 12.92 -17.28 -8.18
C ALA A 99 13.55 -16.74 -9.46
N ALA A 100 13.95 -17.64 -10.37
CA ALA A 100 14.54 -17.27 -11.66
C ALA A 100 13.62 -16.35 -12.49
N LYS A 101 12.31 -16.63 -12.53
CA LYS A 101 11.34 -15.80 -13.25
C LYS A 101 11.20 -14.41 -12.63
N ALA A 102 11.12 -14.30 -11.32
CA ALA A 102 11.05 -13.01 -10.64
C ALA A 102 12.32 -12.19 -10.86
N ILE A 103 13.50 -12.81 -10.76
CA ILE A 103 14.81 -12.19 -11.03
C ILE A 103 14.90 -11.71 -12.48
N GLU A 104 14.48 -12.54 -13.45
CA GLU A 104 14.43 -12.18 -14.87
C GLU A 104 13.64 -10.87 -15.09
N ILE A 105 12.43 -10.80 -14.56
CA ILE A 105 11.56 -9.61 -14.71
C ILE A 105 12.19 -8.39 -14.04
N LEU A 106 12.65 -8.52 -12.78
CA LEU A 106 13.25 -7.43 -12.02
C LEU A 106 14.48 -6.86 -12.72
N ASN A 107 15.40 -7.74 -13.17
CA ASN A 107 16.62 -7.34 -13.86
C ASN A 107 16.34 -6.66 -15.20
N ALA A 108 15.40 -7.20 -15.98
CA ALA A 108 15.05 -6.65 -17.28
C ALA A 108 14.46 -5.23 -17.15
N TRP A 109 13.50 -5.04 -16.24
CA TRP A 109 12.89 -3.74 -15.98
C TRP A 109 13.89 -2.74 -15.37
N ALA A 110 14.72 -3.16 -14.42
CA ALA A 110 15.75 -2.32 -13.83
C ALA A 110 16.82 -1.87 -14.84
N GLY A 111 17.10 -2.71 -15.83
CA GLY A 111 18.08 -2.38 -16.90
C GLY A 111 17.53 -1.49 -18.01
N ARG A 112 16.20 -1.36 -18.15
CA ARG A 112 15.61 -0.69 -19.31
C ARG A 112 14.77 0.55 -18.97
N LEU A 113 14.02 0.54 -17.89
CA LEU A 113 13.10 1.61 -17.55
C LEU A 113 13.84 2.90 -17.22
N LYS A 114 13.43 4.01 -17.87
CA LYS A 114 13.98 5.34 -17.64
C LYS A 114 13.00 6.28 -16.95
N LYS A 115 11.68 6.12 -17.21
CA LYS A 115 10.65 6.99 -16.60
C LYS A 115 9.26 6.37 -16.61
N VAL A 116 8.43 6.82 -15.66
CA VAL A 116 6.98 6.66 -15.66
C VAL A 116 6.35 8.01 -15.99
N SER A 117 5.34 8.03 -16.87
CA SER A 117 4.79 9.28 -17.42
C SER A 117 3.25 9.27 -17.49
N GLY A 118 2.71 10.34 -18.11
CA GLY A 118 1.27 10.52 -18.28
C GLY A 118 0.64 11.41 -17.21
N ILE A 119 -0.59 11.85 -17.47
CA ILE A 119 -1.32 12.78 -16.59
C ILE A 119 -1.51 12.16 -15.19
N ASP A 120 -1.82 10.87 -15.13
CA ASP A 120 -1.97 10.10 -13.90
C ASP A 120 -0.76 9.19 -13.59
N GLY A 121 0.43 9.64 -14.02
CA GLY A 121 1.70 8.94 -13.78
C GLY A 121 1.97 8.64 -12.30
N VAL A 122 1.57 9.55 -11.40
CA VAL A 122 1.68 9.33 -9.93
C VAL A 122 0.90 8.09 -9.51
N LEU A 123 -0.37 8.00 -9.91
CA LEU A 123 -1.19 6.81 -9.63
C LEU A 123 -0.58 5.56 -10.27
N ALA A 124 -0.15 5.67 -11.52
CA ALA A 124 0.45 4.57 -12.27
C ALA A 124 1.70 4.02 -11.58
N SER A 125 2.67 4.91 -11.29
CA SER A 125 3.90 4.56 -10.58
C SER A 125 3.62 3.95 -9.19
N GLY A 126 2.69 4.54 -8.45
CA GLY A 126 2.31 4.07 -7.12
C GLY A 126 1.65 2.69 -7.10
N LEU A 127 0.86 2.36 -8.13
CA LEU A 127 0.18 1.05 -8.22
C LEU A 127 1.14 -0.09 -8.60
N GLN A 128 1.97 0.14 -9.61
CA GLN A 128 2.81 -0.94 -10.14
C GLN A 128 4.17 -1.00 -9.46
N GLY A 129 4.75 0.15 -9.10
CA GLY A 129 5.99 0.23 -8.33
C GLY A 129 5.92 -0.56 -7.03
N PHE A 130 4.78 -0.48 -6.33
CA PHE A 130 4.57 -1.24 -5.09
C PHE A 130 4.74 -2.76 -5.28
N LYS A 131 4.22 -3.31 -6.37
CA LYS A 131 4.37 -4.74 -6.68
C LYS A 131 5.81 -5.10 -7.00
N PHE A 132 6.48 -4.29 -7.82
CA PHE A 132 7.89 -4.50 -8.18
C PHE A 132 8.78 -4.44 -6.94
N VAL A 133 8.60 -3.45 -6.06
CA VAL A 133 9.43 -3.32 -4.85
C VAL A 133 9.19 -4.47 -3.88
N ASN A 134 7.94 -4.91 -3.70
CA ASN A 134 7.64 -6.09 -2.86
C ASN A 134 8.23 -7.39 -3.44
N ALA A 135 8.25 -7.53 -4.77
CA ALA A 135 8.92 -8.64 -5.42
C ALA A 135 10.44 -8.62 -5.16
N ALA A 136 11.07 -7.46 -5.36
CA ALA A 136 12.50 -7.26 -5.13
C ALA A 136 12.90 -7.55 -3.67
N GLU A 137 12.10 -7.08 -2.73
CA GLU A 137 12.31 -7.34 -1.29
C GLU A 137 12.29 -8.83 -0.96
N LEU A 138 11.27 -9.55 -1.43
CA LEU A 138 11.19 -11.00 -1.22
C LEU A 138 12.41 -11.72 -1.84
N ILE A 139 12.76 -11.40 -3.08
CA ILE A 139 13.87 -12.05 -3.78
C ILE A 139 15.21 -11.77 -3.09
N ARG A 140 15.46 -10.53 -2.67
CA ARG A 140 16.72 -10.14 -2.03
C ARG A 140 16.95 -10.82 -0.68
N HIS A 141 15.88 -10.98 0.10
CA HIS A 141 15.99 -11.37 1.50
C HIS A 141 15.48 -12.79 1.82
N THR A 142 15.37 -13.66 0.80
CA THR A 142 14.96 -15.08 0.96
C THR A 142 15.87 -16.08 0.24
N ASP A 143 17.14 -15.73 0.05
CA ASP A 143 18.18 -16.59 -0.56
C ASP A 143 17.80 -17.11 -1.96
N ALA A 144 17.17 -16.26 -2.78
CA ALA A 144 16.68 -16.61 -4.11
C ALA A 144 17.81 -16.72 -5.17
N GLY A 145 19.05 -16.42 -4.81
CA GLY A 145 20.20 -16.44 -5.73
C GLY A 145 20.36 -15.15 -6.53
N TRP A 146 19.69 -14.06 -6.15
CA TRP A 146 19.88 -12.74 -6.74
C TRP A 146 21.17 -12.12 -6.21
N THR A 147 22.05 -11.65 -7.10
CA THR A 147 23.31 -11.06 -6.68
C THR A 147 23.13 -9.65 -6.14
N GLU A 148 24.01 -9.25 -5.23
CA GLU A 148 23.99 -7.89 -4.68
C GLU A 148 24.15 -6.82 -5.77
N ALA A 149 24.95 -7.08 -6.81
CA ALA A 149 25.09 -6.18 -7.95
C ALA A 149 23.76 -5.98 -8.73
N GLU A 150 22.97 -7.04 -8.89
CA GLU A 150 21.65 -6.98 -9.51
C GLU A 150 20.65 -6.22 -8.62
N ALA A 151 20.66 -6.50 -7.31
CA ALA A 151 19.82 -5.80 -6.36
C ALA A 151 20.10 -4.29 -6.34
N ARG A 152 21.37 -3.87 -6.37
CA ARG A 152 21.76 -2.45 -6.47
C ARG A 152 21.33 -1.79 -7.76
N ARG A 153 21.35 -2.49 -8.89
CA ARG A 153 20.78 -1.94 -10.14
C ARG A 153 19.28 -1.71 -10.01
N CYS A 154 18.59 -2.61 -9.32
CA CYS A 154 17.17 -2.46 -9.06
C CYS A 154 16.87 -1.29 -8.11
N GLU A 155 17.68 -1.09 -7.04
CA GLU A 155 17.61 0.11 -6.19
C GLU A 155 17.78 1.40 -7.01
N ALA A 156 18.80 1.44 -7.87
CA ALA A 156 19.03 2.59 -8.73
C ALA A 156 17.84 2.86 -9.66
N SER A 157 17.22 1.83 -10.23
CA SER A 157 16.01 1.96 -11.04
C SER A 157 14.83 2.53 -10.24
N PHE A 158 14.60 2.03 -9.02
CA PHE A 158 13.55 2.58 -8.17
C PHE A 158 13.78 4.06 -7.84
N LYS A 159 15.00 4.43 -7.51
CA LYS A 159 15.35 5.83 -7.20
C LYS A 159 15.30 6.76 -8.41
N ASN A 160 15.69 6.29 -9.60
CA ASN A 160 15.89 7.16 -10.76
C ASN A 160 14.72 7.14 -11.76
N ALA A 161 13.91 6.07 -11.81
CA ALA A 161 12.84 5.94 -12.78
C ALA A 161 11.43 5.93 -12.17
N TRP A 162 11.26 5.42 -10.94
CA TRP A 162 9.95 5.33 -10.30
C TRP A 162 9.71 6.47 -9.30
N LEU A 163 10.66 6.71 -8.39
CA LEU A 163 10.54 7.69 -7.31
C LEU A 163 10.28 9.11 -7.82
N PRO A 164 10.95 9.64 -8.87
CA PRO A 164 10.73 11.02 -9.31
C PRO A 164 9.27 11.33 -9.68
N THR A 165 8.52 10.32 -10.15
CA THR A 165 7.10 10.50 -10.50
C THR A 165 6.20 10.64 -9.27
N ILE A 166 6.59 10.05 -8.13
CA ILE A 166 5.80 10.02 -6.89
C ILE A 166 6.42 10.86 -5.76
N GLU A 167 7.56 11.48 -6.00
CA GLU A 167 8.35 12.20 -5.00
C GLU A 167 7.54 13.29 -4.29
N HIS A 168 6.80 14.07 -5.07
CA HIS A 168 6.00 15.20 -4.57
C HIS A 168 4.52 14.86 -4.38
N TYR A 169 4.16 13.56 -4.34
CA TYR A 169 2.78 13.10 -4.20
C TYR A 169 1.84 13.67 -5.30
N ALA A 170 0.56 13.78 -5.01
CA ALA A 170 -0.44 14.33 -5.92
C ALA A 170 -1.50 15.14 -5.16
N TYR A 171 -1.07 16.10 -4.35
CA TYR A 171 -1.93 16.93 -3.47
C TYR A 171 -3.10 17.60 -4.21
N PHE A 172 -2.98 17.77 -5.52
CA PHE A 172 -3.98 18.36 -6.41
C PHE A 172 -5.05 17.37 -6.88
N ALA A 173 -4.91 16.07 -6.60
CA ALA A 173 -5.77 15.00 -7.10
C ALA A 173 -6.65 14.38 -6.00
N ASN A 174 -7.46 13.41 -6.37
CA ASN A 174 -8.20 12.59 -5.42
C ASN A 174 -7.26 11.69 -4.60
N GLY A 175 -7.67 11.35 -3.39
CA GLY A 175 -6.83 10.69 -2.39
C GLY A 175 -6.19 9.37 -2.84
N ASN A 176 -6.85 8.61 -3.73
CA ASN A 176 -6.29 7.36 -4.24
C ASN A 176 -4.95 7.54 -4.98
N TRP A 177 -4.69 8.70 -5.62
CA TRP A 177 -3.40 8.96 -6.28
C TRP A 177 -2.27 9.06 -5.25
N GLU A 178 -2.50 9.79 -4.18
CA GLU A 178 -1.49 9.94 -3.13
C GLU A 178 -1.29 8.70 -2.29
N THR A 179 -2.38 7.97 -1.97
CA THR A 179 -2.22 6.70 -1.24
C THR A 179 -1.43 5.68 -2.06
N ALA A 180 -1.54 5.72 -3.41
CA ALA A 180 -0.68 4.94 -4.29
C ALA A 180 0.79 5.38 -4.19
N ALA A 181 1.05 6.69 -4.21
CA ALA A 181 2.39 7.23 -4.02
C ALA A 181 2.95 6.88 -2.64
N LEU A 182 2.18 7.06 -1.56
CA LEU A 182 2.56 6.75 -0.18
C LEU A 182 3.05 5.31 -0.01
N GLN A 183 2.27 4.31 -0.45
CA GLN A 183 2.67 2.92 -0.28
C GLN A 183 3.96 2.60 -1.02
N THR A 184 4.15 3.13 -2.23
CA THR A 184 5.32 2.83 -3.04
C THR A 184 6.54 3.58 -2.59
N LYS A 185 6.41 4.86 -2.23
CA LYS A 185 7.50 5.67 -1.68
C LYS A 185 8.03 5.06 -0.38
N MET A 186 7.14 4.64 0.52
CA MET A 186 7.50 3.97 1.77
C MET A 186 8.20 2.63 1.52
N ALA A 187 7.72 1.84 0.55
CA ALA A 187 8.33 0.57 0.19
C ALA A 187 9.73 0.77 -0.44
N ILE A 188 9.91 1.76 -1.32
CA ILE A 188 11.22 2.12 -1.89
C ILE A 188 12.18 2.53 -0.77
N ALA A 189 11.72 3.35 0.18
CA ALA A 189 12.55 3.80 1.30
C ALA A 189 13.12 2.62 2.11
N VAL A 190 12.28 1.64 2.45
CA VAL A 190 12.71 0.43 3.17
C VAL A 190 13.66 -0.40 2.32
N PHE A 191 13.27 -0.77 1.09
CA PHE A 191 14.09 -1.61 0.21
C PHE A 191 15.48 -1.02 -0.07
N CYS A 192 15.55 0.31 -0.20
CA CYS A 192 16.79 1.04 -0.46
C CYS A 192 17.55 1.46 0.81
N ASN A 193 17.09 1.06 1.99
CA ASN A 193 17.65 1.46 3.30
C ASN A 193 17.73 2.99 3.49
N ASP A 194 16.74 3.73 2.99
CA ASP A 194 16.65 5.18 3.05
C ASP A 194 15.76 5.62 4.21
N ARG A 195 16.38 5.83 5.38
CA ARG A 195 15.67 6.18 6.62
C ARG A 195 15.01 7.56 6.54
N GLU A 196 15.66 8.52 5.89
CA GLU A 196 15.14 9.88 5.76
C GLU A 196 13.85 9.90 4.93
N LEU A 197 13.87 9.21 3.79
CA LEU A 197 12.70 9.04 2.92
C LEU A 197 11.56 8.32 3.65
N PHE A 198 11.88 7.30 4.45
CA PHE A 198 10.88 6.57 5.25
C PHE A 198 10.19 7.48 6.27
N GLU A 199 10.97 8.17 7.10
CA GLU A 199 10.44 9.05 8.14
C GLU A 199 9.68 10.25 7.54
N GLU A 200 10.14 10.79 6.41
CA GLU A 200 9.40 11.81 5.67
C GLU A 200 8.04 11.28 5.22
N THR A 201 8.02 10.08 4.64
CA THR A 201 6.78 9.44 4.16
C THR A 201 5.81 9.13 5.31
N VAL A 202 6.32 8.69 6.46
CA VAL A 202 5.52 8.52 7.69
C VAL A 202 4.93 9.85 8.16
N ARG A 203 5.73 10.92 8.21
CA ARG A 203 5.23 12.26 8.57
C ARG A 203 4.16 12.73 7.60
N TYR A 204 4.35 12.51 6.29
CA TYR A 204 3.35 12.88 5.30
C TYR A 204 2.05 12.08 5.45
N ALA A 205 2.14 10.78 5.74
CA ALA A 205 0.95 9.96 5.96
C ALA A 205 0.02 10.52 7.04
N VAL A 206 0.56 11.12 8.10
CA VAL A 206 -0.22 11.64 9.23
C VAL A 206 -0.48 13.15 9.18
N ASN A 207 0.27 13.91 8.39
CA ASN A 207 0.22 15.38 8.37
C ASN A 207 0.35 15.99 6.96
N GLY A 208 0.32 15.19 5.91
CA GLY A 208 0.39 15.69 4.53
C GLY A 208 -0.81 16.56 4.17
N CYS A 209 -0.58 17.56 3.31
CA CYS A 209 -1.63 18.51 2.89
C CYS A 209 -2.59 17.94 1.84
N GLY A 210 -2.23 16.83 1.20
CA GLY A 210 -3.03 16.26 0.12
C GLY A 210 -4.10 15.27 0.58
N ASN A 211 -4.96 14.90 -0.34
CA ASN A 211 -6.14 14.07 -0.06
C ASN A 211 -5.83 12.61 0.31
N GLY A 212 -4.60 12.14 0.13
CA GLY A 212 -4.19 10.77 0.45
C GLY A 212 -3.53 10.61 1.81
N SER A 213 -3.21 11.69 2.53
CA SER A 213 -2.84 11.58 3.94
C SER A 213 -4.02 11.04 4.77
N ILE A 214 -3.75 10.35 5.87
CA ILE A 214 -4.81 9.68 6.66
C ILE A 214 -5.95 10.63 7.03
N PRO A 215 -5.68 11.85 7.58
CA PRO A 215 -6.75 12.78 7.98
C PRO A 215 -7.55 13.37 6.81
N HIS A 216 -6.99 13.39 5.61
CA HIS A 216 -7.65 13.93 4.43
C HIS A 216 -8.26 12.83 3.54
N MET A 217 -7.75 11.61 3.60
CA MET A 217 -8.39 10.46 2.96
C MET A 217 -9.66 10.05 3.70
N ILE A 218 -9.64 10.10 5.04
CA ILE A 218 -10.78 9.80 5.90
C ILE A 218 -11.17 11.09 6.64
N VAL A 219 -12.05 11.84 6.00
CA VAL A 219 -12.32 13.25 6.33
C VAL A 219 -13.15 13.49 7.59
N TYR A 220 -13.81 12.44 8.09
CA TYR A 220 -14.63 12.54 9.32
C TYR A 220 -14.38 11.33 10.24
N PRO A 221 -14.49 11.54 11.57
CA PRO A 221 -14.34 10.45 12.55
C PRO A 221 -15.36 9.32 12.40
N THR A 222 -16.43 9.52 11.63
CA THR A 222 -17.41 8.48 11.27
C THR A 222 -16.86 7.46 10.28
N GLY A 223 -15.71 7.73 9.64
CA GLY A 223 -15.11 6.91 8.61
C GLY A 223 -15.42 7.36 7.17
N GLN A 224 -16.20 8.42 6.98
CA GLN A 224 -16.49 8.96 5.65
C GLN A 224 -15.18 9.37 4.96
N CYS A 225 -14.94 8.81 3.76
CA CYS A 225 -13.75 9.09 2.99
C CYS A 225 -13.95 10.24 1.99
N GLN A 226 -12.85 10.86 1.56
CA GLN A 226 -12.83 11.97 0.62
C GLN A 226 -13.60 11.63 -0.68
N GLU A 227 -13.48 10.39 -1.18
CA GLU A 227 -14.10 9.97 -2.43
C GLU A 227 -15.48 9.30 -2.27
N THR A 228 -16.09 9.38 -1.09
CA THR A 228 -17.42 8.76 -0.79
C THR A 228 -18.54 9.23 -1.74
N THR A 229 -18.39 10.41 -2.34
CA THR A 229 -19.33 10.96 -3.34
C THR A 229 -19.11 10.45 -4.75
N ARG A 230 -17.99 9.78 -5.01
CA ARG A 230 -17.65 9.13 -6.28
C ARG A 230 -18.13 7.68 -6.28
N ALA A 231 -17.90 6.96 -7.37
CA ALA A 231 -18.17 5.52 -7.38
C ALA A 231 -17.37 4.82 -6.26
N GLN A 232 -18.03 3.89 -5.52
CA GLN A 232 -17.47 3.29 -4.30
C GLN A 232 -16.18 2.51 -4.52
N HIS A 233 -15.87 2.09 -5.75
CA HIS A 233 -14.57 1.49 -6.06
C HIS A 233 -13.39 2.48 -5.91
N TYR A 234 -13.58 3.80 -6.07
CA TYR A 234 -12.52 4.78 -5.81
C TYR A 234 -12.23 4.94 -4.32
N VAL A 235 -13.26 4.90 -3.48
CA VAL A 235 -13.07 4.85 -2.02
C VAL A 235 -12.22 3.63 -1.65
N GLN A 236 -12.61 2.45 -2.16
CA GLN A 236 -11.89 1.20 -1.92
C GLN A 236 -10.46 1.25 -2.46
N LEU A 237 -10.25 1.88 -3.62
CA LEU A 237 -8.89 2.10 -4.15
C LEU A 237 -8.04 2.85 -3.14
N GLY A 238 -8.50 4.03 -2.69
CA GLY A 238 -7.73 4.87 -1.78
C GLY A 238 -7.42 4.22 -0.43
N ILE A 239 -8.46 3.69 0.27
CA ILE A 239 -8.24 3.07 1.59
C ILE A 239 -7.45 1.74 1.51
N GLY A 240 -7.62 0.98 0.42
CA GLY A 240 -6.87 -0.25 0.21
C GLY A 240 -5.36 -0.01 0.00
N LEU A 241 -5.00 1.03 -0.76
CA LEU A 241 -3.61 1.45 -0.96
C LEU A 241 -3.03 2.05 0.34
N LEU A 242 -3.82 2.81 1.08
CA LEU A 242 -3.42 3.35 2.39
C LEU A 242 -3.03 2.22 3.37
N THR A 243 -3.77 1.11 3.38
CA THR A 243 -3.38 -0.06 4.19
C THR A 243 -2.13 -0.76 3.67
N GLY A 244 -1.77 -0.57 2.40
CA GLY A 244 -0.45 -0.99 1.89
C GLY A 244 0.68 -0.25 2.58
N ALA A 245 0.60 1.09 2.65
CA ALA A 245 1.56 1.90 3.38
C ALA A 245 1.57 1.57 4.88
N ALA A 246 0.39 1.41 5.49
CA ALA A 246 0.27 1.08 6.91
C ALA A 246 0.90 -0.28 7.26
N GLU A 247 0.81 -1.28 6.39
CA GLU A 247 1.45 -2.59 6.62
C GLU A 247 2.99 -2.48 6.52
N VAL A 248 3.52 -1.74 5.53
CA VAL A 248 4.97 -1.49 5.45
C VAL A 248 5.47 -0.78 6.71
N ALA A 249 4.78 0.27 7.15
CA ALA A 249 5.12 0.97 8.38
C ALA A 249 5.09 0.05 9.61
N TRP A 250 4.06 -0.80 9.72
CA TRP A 250 3.92 -1.77 10.81
C TRP A 250 5.08 -2.75 10.87
N GLN A 251 5.52 -3.29 9.73
CA GLN A 251 6.66 -4.20 9.68
C GLN A 251 7.96 -3.52 10.16
N GLN A 252 8.04 -2.20 10.04
CA GLN A 252 9.15 -1.38 10.50
C GLN A 252 8.95 -0.77 11.90
N GLY A 253 7.95 -1.23 12.65
CA GLY A 253 7.70 -0.80 14.03
C GLY A 253 6.96 0.54 14.16
N VAL A 254 6.30 1.02 13.09
CA VAL A 254 5.48 2.24 13.09
C VAL A 254 4.01 1.89 12.90
N ASP A 255 3.16 2.25 13.85
CA ASP A 255 1.73 1.94 13.84
C ASP A 255 0.88 3.05 13.23
N LEU A 256 0.81 3.10 11.90
CA LEU A 256 -0.13 3.97 11.20
C LEU A 256 -1.59 3.49 11.33
N TYR A 257 -1.81 2.20 11.55
CA TYR A 257 -3.15 1.66 11.74
C TYR A 257 -3.82 2.20 13.00
N GLY A 258 -3.06 2.32 14.10
CA GLY A 258 -3.54 2.83 15.38
C GLY A 258 -3.68 4.34 15.43
N TRP A 259 -3.18 5.06 14.42
CA TRP A 259 -3.15 6.51 14.42
C TRP A 259 -4.57 7.12 14.51
N ASN A 260 -4.72 8.16 15.34
CA ASN A 260 -5.95 8.92 15.57
C ASN A 260 -7.18 8.01 15.82
N ASP A 261 -7.05 7.19 16.85
CA ASP A 261 -8.11 6.28 17.29
C ASP A 261 -8.59 5.35 16.16
N ASN A 262 -7.61 4.68 15.51
CA ASN A 262 -7.84 3.73 14.43
C ASN A 262 -8.63 4.32 13.25
N LEU A 263 -8.30 5.52 12.82
CA LEU A 263 -9.07 6.22 11.77
C LEU A 263 -9.15 5.39 10.47
N ILE A 264 -8.08 4.65 10.13
CA ILE A 264 -8.08 3.73 8.97
C ILE A 264 -9.15 2.64 9.12
N LEU A 265 -9.31 2.06 10.31
CA LEU A 265 -10.39 1.10 10.57
C LEU A 265 -11.75 1.72 10.34
N LYS A 266 -11.97 2.94 10.86
CA LYS A 266 -13.26 3.63 10.68
C LYS A 266 -13.61 3.81 9.20
N GLY A 267 -12.61 4.12 8.36
CA GLY A 267 -12.80 4.19 6.89
C GLY A 267 -13.20 2.85 6.28
N HIS A 268 -12.58 1.76 6.68
CA HIS A 268 -12.93 0.41 6.22
C HIS A 268 -14.30 -0.03 6.71
N GLU A 269 -14.62 0.18 7.99
CA GLU A 269 -15.93 -0.18 8.56
C GLU A 269 -17.08 0.61 7.92
N TYR A 270 -16.89 1.92 7.71
CA TYR A 270 -17.86 2.76 7.00
C TYR A 270 -18.12 2.25 5.57
N THR A 271 -17.04 1.98 4.84
CA THR A 271 -17.12 1.51 3.44
C THR A 271 -17.73 0.11 3.36
N ALA A 272 -17.34 -0.80 4.26
CA ALA A 272 -17.90 -2.14 4.35
C ALA A 272 -19.40 -2.10 4.69
N LYS A 273 -19.77 -1.34 5.72
CA LYS A 273 -21.17 -1.17 6.13
C LYS A 273 -22.04 -0.69 4.98
N TYR A 274 -21.63 0.37 4.31
CA TYR A 274 -22.36 0.89 3.15
C TYR A 274 -22.41 -0.13 2.01
N GLY A 275 -21.31 -0.81 1.75
CA GLY A 275 -21.23 -1.82 0.69
C GLY A 275 -22.13 -3.03 0.89
N ILE A 276 -22.33 -3.49 2.13
CA ILE A 276 -23.24 -4.60 2.43
C ILE A 276 -24.72 -4.20 2.48
N GLY A 277 -25.05 -2.96 2.13
CA GLY A 277 -26.42 -2.49 1.98
C GLY A 277 -26.98 -1.69 3.17
N GLU A 278 -26.19 -1.48 4.24
CA GLU A 278 -26.62 -0.70 5.39
C GLU A 278 -26.35 0.80 5.20
N ASP A 279 -27.17 1.65 5.84
CA ASP A 279 -26.96 3.09 5.79
C ASP A 279 -25.84 3.54 6.73
N VAL A 280 -25.17 4.61 6.31
CA VAL A 280 -24.08 5.24 7.04
C VAL A 280 -24.34 6.74 7.19
N PRO A 281 -23.86 7.38 8.28
CA PRO A 281 -23.98 8.83 8.42
C PRO A 281 -23.19 9.53 7.34
N TYR A 282 -23.79 10.50 6.66
CA TYR A 282 -23.14 11.29 5.63
C TYR A 282 -23.16 12.77 5.99
N ARG A 283 -22.01 13.42 5.88
CA ARG A 283 -21.88 14.89 6.01
C ARG A 283 -21.49 15.47 4.66
N HIS A 284 -22.03 16.64 4.37
CA HIS A 284 -21.69 17.37 3.16
C HIS A 284 -20.20 17.63 3.08
N TYR A 285 -19.64 17.50 1.89
CA TYR A 285 -18.21 17.61 1.67
C TYR A 285 -17.90 18.57 0.51
N LEU A 286 -16.96 19.49 0.73
CA LEU A 286 -16.42 20.35 -0.33
C LEU A 286 -15.15 19.69 -0.89
N ASP A 287 -15.25 19.19 -2.12
CA ASP A 287 -14.10 18.69 -2.86
C ASP A 287 -13.31 19.86 -3.46
N ARG A 288 -12.04 19.96 -3.11
CA ARG A 288 -11.12 21.02 -3.53
C ARG A 288 -10.08 20.56 -4.54
N THR A 289 -10.25 19.40 -5.17
CA THR A 289 -9.28 18.85 -6.11
C THR A 289 -9.21 19.59 -7.47
N GLY A 290 -10.09 20.57 -7.72
CA GLY A 290 -10.11 21.33 -8.95
C GLY A 290 -10.35 20.45 -10.19
N LYS A 291 -9.58 20.65 -11.24
CA LYS A 291 -9.74 19.89 -12.51
C LYS A 291 -9.42 18.40 -12.42
N TYR A 292 -8.72 17.96 -11.37
CA TYR A 292 -8.37 16.55 -11.14
C TYR A 292 -9.33 15.85 -10.20
N GLY A 293 -10.33 16.58 -9.68
CA GLY A 293 -11.39 16.03 -8.86
C GLY A 293 -12.59 15.57 -9.68
N PHE A 294 -13.56 15.01 -8.99
CA PHE A 294 -14.83 14.61 -9.60
C PHE A 294 -15.60 15.86 -10.08
N GLY A 295 -15.86 15.91 -11.37
CA GLY A 295 -16.52 17.06 -12.00
C GLY A 295 -15.58 18.22 -12.37
N GLY A 296 -14.28 18.11 -12.14
CA GLY A 296 -13.25 19.02 -12.62
C GLY A 296 -13.21 20.41 -11.98
N ARG A 297 -13.90 20.63 -10.85
CA ARG A 297 -14.01 21.89 -10.10
C ARG A 297 -14.18 21.62 -8.63
N ASN A 298 -14.09 22.67 -7.81
CA ASN A 298 -14.53 22.63 -6.42
C ASN A 298 -16.04 22.37 -6.39
N ASN A 299 -16.44 21.18 -5.93
CA ASN A 299 -17.83 20.79 -5.86
C ASN A 299 -18.25 20.56 -4.41
N TYR A 300 -19.45 21.01 -4.08
CA TYR A 300 -20.08 20.74 -2.80
C TYR A 300 -21.03 19.55 -2.94
N TYR A 301 -20.67 18.44 -2.33
CA TYR A 301 -21.41 17.19 -2.41
C TYR A 301 -22.35 17.03 -1.22
N THR A 302 -23.63 16.78 -1.53
CA THR A 302 -24.70 16.68 -0.52
C THR A 302 -25.18 15.26 -0.27
N LYS A 303 -24.70 14.28 -1.03
CA LYS A 303 -25.13 12.88 -0.88
C LYS A 303 -23.98 11.90 -1.20
N ILE A 304 -24.08 10.73 -0.58
CA ILE A 304 -23.21 9.60 -0.89
C ILE A 304 -23.57 9.00 -2.27
N SER A 305 -22.55 8.53 -3.00
CA SER A 305 -22.76 7.84 -4.29
C SER A 305 -23.16 6.39 -4.09
N THR A 306 -24.15 5.94 -4.88
CA THR A 306 -24.55 4.53 -4.96
C THR A 306 -23.80 3.76 -6.06
N ALA A 307 -23.03 4.44 -6.90
CA ALA A 307 -22.30 3.81 -7.98
C ALA A 307 -21.27 2.79 -7.43
N SER A 308 -21.29 1.57 -7.94
CA SER A 308 -20.45 0.44 -7.49
C SER A 308 -20.68 0.02 -6.02
N ARG A 309 -21.80 0.40 -5.40
CA ARG A 309 -22.19 -0.11 -4.07
C ARG A 309 -22.34 -1.63 -4.13
N GLY A 310 -21.77 -2.36 -3.18
CA GLY A 310 -21.81 -3.81 -3.11
C GLY A 310 -20.77 -4.54 -3.99
N ASN A 311 -20.02 -3.81 -4.82
CA ASN A 311 -18.89 -4.37 -5.54
C ASN A 311 -17.62 -4.26 -4.71
N PHE A 312 -17.22 -5.34 -4.05
CA PHE A 312 -16.06 -5.37 -3.16
C PHE A 312 -14.77 -5.75 -3.90
N TRP A 313 -13.74 -4.93 -3.71
CA TRP A 313 -12.38 -5.15 -4.18
C TRP A 313 -11.54 -5.91 -3.14
N PRO A 314 -10.40 -6.51 -3.52
CA PRO A 314 -9.58 -7.33 -2.64
C PRO A 314 -8.72 -6.46 -1.69
N ILE A 315 -9.35 -5.83 -0.72
CA ILE A 315 -8.72 -4.86 0.19
C ILE A 315 -9.10 -5.06 1.67
N PHE A 316 -10.02 -5.98 1.97
CA PHE A 316 -10.61 -6.08 3.31
C PHE A 316 -9.88 -7.07 4.20
N GLU A 317 -9.27 -8.13 3.65
CA GLU A 317 -8.63 -9.17 4.46
C GLU A 317 -7.45 -8.61 5.27
N ARG A 318 -6.55 -7.81 4.67
CA ARG A 318 -5.38 -7.24 5.36
C ARG A 318 -5.76 -6.41 6.60
N PRO A 319 -6.56 -5.34 6.50
CA PRO A 319 -6.94 -4.54 7.66
C PRO A 319 -7.78 -5.34 8.66
N TYR A 320 -8.67 -6.22 8.23
CA TYR A 320 -9.41 -7.09 9.11
C TYR A 320 -8.48 -7.97 9.96
N GLN A 321 -7.49 -8.61 9.34
CA GLN A 321 -6.52 -9.44 10.05
C GLN A 321 -5.63 -8.61 10.99
N HIS A 322 -5.29 -7.38 10.60
CA HIS A 322 -4.57 -6.49 11.50
C HIS A 322 -5.42 -6.15 12.72
N TYR A 323 -6.59 -5.55 12.54
CA TYR A 323 -7.39 -5.07 13.66
C TYR A 323 -7.98 -6.21 14.50
N ALA A 324 -8.70 -7.14 13.88
CA ALA A 324 -9.40 -8.18 14.62
C ALA A 324 -8.47 -9.27 15.16
N LYS A 325 -7.43 -9.67 14.42
CA LYS A 325 -6.60 -10.83 14.78
C LYS A 325 -5.24 -10.48 15.35
N ARG A 326 -4.66 -9.34 14.97
CA ARG A 326 -3.38 -8.87 15.48
C ARG A 326 -3.57 -7.96 16.71
N ARG A 327 -4.60 -7.14 16.72
CA ARG A 327 -4.84 -6.13 17.77
C ARG A 327 -6.04 -6.43 18.69
N GLY A 328 -6.91 -7.36 18.35
CA GLY A 328 -8.12 -7.64 19.11
C GLY A 328 -9.18 -6.52 19.07
N VAL A 329 -9.12 -5.64 18.06
CA VAL A 329 -10.05 -4.55 17.85
C VAL A 329 -11.20 -5.01 16.97
N ALA A 330 -12.44 -4.77 17.38
CA ALA A 330 -13.62 -5.20 16.63
C ALA A 330 -13.70 -4.54 15.25
N ALA A 331 -13.97 -5.35 14.22
CA ALA A 331 -14.14 -4.95 12.83
C ALA A 331 -15.33 -5.69 12.20
N PRO A 332 -16.57 -5.49 12.71
CA PRO A 332 -17.69 -6.34 12.37
C PRO A 332 -18.13 -6.26 10.91
N TYR A 333 -18.13 -5.08 10.30
CA TYR A 333 -18.56 -4.92 8.91
C TYR A 333 -17.50 -5.41 7.93
N SER A 334 -16.23 -5.09 8.16
CA SER A 334 -15.11 -5.67 7.40
C SER A 334 -15.07 -7.19 7.52
N GLY A 335 -15.37 -7.74 8.70
CA GLY A 335 -15.49 -9.18 8.92
C GLY A 335 -16.55 -9.83 8.03
N ARG A 336 -17.75 -9.24 7.93
CA ARG A 336 -18.82 -9.73 7.04
C ARG A 336 -18.40 -9.72 5.56
N VAL A 337 -17.71 -8.67 5.11
CA VAL A 337 -17.18 -8.62 3.74
C VAL A 337 -16.14 -9.70 3.51
N VAL A 338 -15.22 -9.87 4.46
CA VAL A 338 -14.17 -10.91 4.40
C VAL A 338 -14.78 -12.31 4.31
N GLU A 339 -15.78 -12.63 5.13
CA GLU A 339 -16.49 -13.90 5.09
C GLU A 339 -17.15 -14.18 3.72
N GLN A 340 -17.71 -13.15 3.08
CA GLN A 340 -18.32 -13.26 1.75
C GLN A 340 -17.29 -13.44 0.63
N LYS A 341 -16.05 -12.94 0.81
CA LYS A 341 -15.07 -12.80 -0.26
C LYS A 341 -13.87 -13.75 -0.16
N ARG A 342 -13.80 -14.57 0.89
CA ARG A 342 -12.72 -15.57 1.00
C ARG A 342 -12.87 -16.71 -0.01
N PRO A 343 -11.76 -17.13 -0.62
CA PRO A 343 -10.45 -16.50 -0.55
C PRO A 343 -10.43 -15.16 -1.31
N GLU A 344 -9.81 -14.13 -0.69
CA GLU A 344 -9.68 -12.82 -1.31
C GLU A 344 -8.73 -12.88 -2.51
N GLY A 345 -9.23 -12.44 -3.66
CA GLY A 345 -8.50 -12.49 -4.93
C GLY A 345 -7.49 -11.36 -5.10
N GLN A 346 -7.29 -10.98 -6.34
CA GLN A 346 -6.40 -9.92 -6.77
C GLN A 346 -7.07 -9.00 -7.79
N SER A 347 -6.48 -7.83 -8.04
CA SER A 347 -6.87 -6.95 -9.14
C SER A 347 -5.63 -6.30 -9.76
N ARG A 348 -5.82 -5.60 -10.90
CA ARG A 348 -4.73 -4.85 -11.51
C ARG A 348 -4.20 -3.73 -10.61
N ASP A 349 -5.07 -3.13 -9.81
CA ASP A 349 -4.74 -1.98 -8.97
C ASP A 349 -4.36 -2.38 -7.55
N HIS A 350 -4.83 -3.53 -7.05
CA HIS A 350 -4.46 -4.04 -5.74
C HIS A 350 -3.64 -5.31 -5.84
N ILE A 351 -2.65 -5.43 -4.97
CA ILE A 351 -1.80 -6.62 -4.88
C ILE A 351 -2.62 -7.85 -4.48
N GLY A 352 -3.67 -7.67 -3.67
CA GLY A 352 -4.63 -8.70 -3.28
C GLY A 352 -4.03 -9.89 -2.56
N LEU A 353 -4.64 -11.08 -2.75
CA LEU A 353 -4.25 -12.34 -2.15
C LEU A 353 -4.23 -12.30 -0.61
N GLY A 354 -5.08 -11.45 -0.02
CA GLY A 354 -5.07 -11.16 1.42
C GLY A 354 -5.30 -12.40 2.28
N THR A 355 -6.15 -13.32 1.82
CA THR A 355 -6.40 -14.58 2.56
C THR A 355 -5.15 -15.45 2.64
N LEU A 356 -4.38 -15.58 1.55
CA LEU A 356 -3.10 -16.27 1.59
C LEU A 356 -2.11 -15.57 2.51
N THR A 357 -1.98 -14.25 2.33
CA THR A 357 -0.84 -13.49 2.86
C THR A 357 -1.04 -12.95 4.26
N HIS A 358 -2.28 -12.69 4.70
CA HIS A 358 -2.56 -12.03 5.97
C HIS A 358 -3.45 -12.85 6.93
N TYR A 359 -4.15 -13.89 6.47
CA TYR A 359 -5.02 -14.68 7.35
C TYR A 359 -4.29 -15.21 8.58
N ARG A 360 -4.93 -15.04 9.74
CA ARG A 360 -4.48 -15.54 11.06
C ARG A 360 -5.64 -16.25 11.75
N PRO A 361 -5.51 -17.52 12.09
CA PRO A 361 -6.59 -18.30 12.72
C PRO A 361 -6.86 -17.87 14.17
N ARG A 362 -5.87 -17.25 14.83
CA ARG A 362 -5.92 -16.83 16.23
C ARG A 362 -5.50 -15.38 16.38
N ILE A 363 -5.92 -14.75 17.49
CA ILE A 363 -5.38 -13.45 17.89
C ILE A 363 -3.89 -13.63 18.21
N ALA A 364 -3.04 -12.92 17.51
CA ALA A 364 -1.61 -12.94 17.74
C ALA A 364 -1.24 -11.96 18.86
N ALA A 365 -0.16 -12.25 19.57
CA ALA A 365 0.45 -11.25 20.44
C ALA A 365 0.89 -10.04 19.60
N THR A 366 0.58 -8.84 20.07
CA THR A 366 0.99 -7.61 19.39
C THR A 366 2.45 -7.31 19.68
N LYS A 367 3.22 -7.00 18.62
CA LYS A 367 4.52 -6.35 18.81
C LYS A 367 4.26 -4.88 19.17
N PRO A 368 5.02 -4.31 20.11
CA PRO A 368 4.97 -2.87 20.34
C PRO A 368 5.35 -2.14 19.05
N ALA A 369 4.54 -1.15 18.68
CA ALA A 369 4.84 -0.30 17.54
C ALA A 369 4.63 1.16 17.95
N ARG A 370 5.51 2.03 17.50
CA ARG A 370 5.40 3.47 17.71
C ARG A 370 4.25 4.03 16.90
N VAL A 371 3.23 4.61 17.57
CA VAL A 371 2.20 5.41 16.91
C VAL A 371 2.78 6.80 16.66
N PRO A 372 2.77 7.31 15.42
CA PRO A 372 3.19 8.69 15.17
C PRO A 372 2.30 9.66 15.94
N GLY A 373 2.90 10.70 16.51
CA GLY A 373 2.14 11.74 17.20
C GLY A 373 1.15 12.43 16.26
N VAL A 374 -0.03 12.77 16.78
CA VAL A 374 -0.91 13.72 16.11
C VAL A 374 -0.20 15.07 16.17
N PRO A 375 -0.04 15.78 15.03
CA PRO A 375 0.57 17.11 15.08
C PRO A 375 -0.20 18.00 16.05
N SER A 376 0.45 18.42 17.12
CA SER A 376 -0.15 19.27 18.14
C SER A 376 0.59 20.60 18.17
N GLY A 377 -0.14 21.67 17.89
CA GLY A 377 0.37 23.02 18.06
C GLY A 377 1.22 23.56 16.91
N LEU A 378 0.62 24.43 16.11
CA LEU A 378 1.36 25.32 15.23
C LEU A 378 1.83 26.53 16.05
N VAL A 379 3.14 26.68 16.23
CA VAL A 379 3.72 27.88 16.88
C VAL A 379 4.17 28.84 15.81
N ALA A 380 3.56 30.02 15.77
CA ALA A 380 3.99 31.13 14.95
C ALA A 380 4.97 32.01 15.76
N ARG A 381 6.16 32.24 15.23
CA ARG A 381 7.11 33.21 15.77
C ARG A 381 7.43 34.26 14.74
N THR A 382 7.33 35.54 15.13
CA THR A 382 7.77 36.65 14.29
C THR A 382 9.30 36.66 14.28
N THR A 383 9.89 36.73 13.11
CA THR A 383 11.34 36.90 12.91
C THR A 383 11.57 38.17 12.09
N GLU A 384 12.81 38.63 11.99
CA GLU A 384 13.16 39.80 11.15
C GLU A 384 12.84 39.56 9.66
N GLU A 385 12.75 38.28 9.23
CA GLU A 385 12.45 37.89 7.84
C GLU A 385 10.96 37.56 7.61
N GLY A 386 10.11 37.65 8.65
CA GLY A 386 8.69 37.34 8.56
C GLY A 386 8.16 36.44 9.69
N ILE A 387 7.15 35.64 9.40
CA ILE A 387 6.56 34.71 10.38
C ILE A 387 7.09 33.30 10.10
N ARG A 388 7.80 32.73 11.07
CA ARG A 388 8.20 31.32 11.04
C ARG A 388 7.14 30.46 11.73
N LEU A 389 6.57 29.51 10.99
CA LEU A 389 5.66 28.50 11.51
C LEU A 389 6.45 27.23 11.85
N THR A 390 6.32 26.74 13.08
CA THR A 390 6.91 25.48 13.53
C THR A 390 5.84 24.63 14.21
N TRP A 391 5.83 23.33 13.91
CA TRP A 391 5.02 22.36 14.65
C TRP A 391 5.80 21.90 15.89
N VAL A 392 5.14 21.86 17.03
CA VAL A 392 5.69 21.36 18.30
C VAL A 392 5.08 20.01 18.64
#